data_e09ce47437ea580e9c0e73a2a7affbed
#
_entry.id   e09ce47437ea580e9c0e73a2a7affbed
#
_cell.length_a   1.000
_cell.length_b   1.000
_cell.length_c   1.000
_cell.angle_alpha   90.00
_cell.angle_beta   90.00
_cell.angle_gamma   90.00
#
_symmetry.space_group_name_H-M   'P 1'
#
loop_
_entity.id
_entity.type
_entity.pdbx_description
1 polymer ?
#
loop_
_entity_poly.entity_id
_entity_poly.type
_entity_poly.pdbx_seq_one_letter_code
_entity_poly.pdbx_strand_id
1 'polypeptide(L)'
;MTEKKRIVFVVNPISGTQGKKAILRWVDERIDRSIYDYSIVKTQYAGHASQIAAAAVQDKVDIVVAIGGDGTINEIARSLVHTDTALGIVPC
;
A
#
# COMPACT_ATOMS: atom_id res chain seq x y z
N MET A 1 24.37 -9.69 -5.81
CA MET A 1 23.35 -9.73 -4.75
C MET A 1 22.13 -8.96 -5.20
N THR A 2 20.99 -9.61 -5.19
CA THR A 2 19.76 -8.99 -5.70
C THR A 2 19.03 -8.27 -4.57
N GLU A 3 18.74 -7.01 -4.78
CA GLU A 3 17.93 -6.28 -3.81
C GLU A 3 16.49 -6.76 -3.87
N LYS A 4 15.86 -6.82 -2.71
CA LYS A 4 14.45 -7.16 -2.65
C LYS A 4 13.62 -5.99 -3.18
N LYS A 5 12.51 -6.30 -3.83
CA LYS A 5 11.54 -5.28 -4.20
C LYS A 5 10.78 -4.83 -2.96
N ARG A 6 10.55 -3.54 -2.86
CA ARG A 6 9.91 -2.94 -1.69
C ARG A 6 8.45 -2.64 -1.98
N ILE A 7 7.59 -3.07 -1.08
CA ILE A 7 6.15 -2.88 -1.20
C ILE A 7 5.62 -2.23 0.07
N VAL A 8 4.79 -1.21 -0.09
CA VAL A 8 4.05 -0.62 1.03
C VAL A 8 2.56 -0.85 0.81
N PHE A 9 1.94 -1.54 1.75
CA PHE A 9 0.48 -1.73 1.75
C PHE A 9 -0.13 -0.63 2.59
N VAL A 10 -1.04 0.15 2.00
CA VAL A 10 -1.72 1.23 2.69
C VAL A 10 -3.17 0.83 2.91
N VAL A 11 -3.59 0.79 4.16
CA VAL A 11 -4.91 0.30 4.55
C VAL A 11 -5.68 1.39 5.27
N ASN A 12 -6.91 1.65 4.82
CA ASN A 12 -7.82 2.52 5.56
C ASN A 12 -8.66 1.62 6.49
N PRO A 13 -8.43 1.67 7.81
CA PRO A 13 -9.15 0.79 8.73
C PRO A 13 -10.60 1.20 8.98
N ILE A 14 -10.95 2.45 8.66
CA ILE A 14 -12.28 2.99 9.00
C ILE A 14 -13.37 2.45 8.07
N SER A 15 -13.13 2.43 6.78
CA SER A 15 -14.08 1.86 5.84
C SER A 15 -14.02 0.36 5.96
N GLY A 16 -13.85 -0.07 7.16
CA GLY A 16 -13.49 -1.39 7.42
C GLY A 16 -14.60 -2.30 7.38
N THR A 17 -14.27 -3.40 6.93
CA THR A 17 -15.05 -4.55 7.17
C THR A 17 -14.08 -5.60 7.62
N GLN A 18 -14.61 -6.68 8.06
CA GLN A 18 -13.81 -7.80 8.49
C GLN A 18 -12.89 -8.33 7.39
N GLY A 19 -13.23 -8.04 6.14
CA GLY A 19 -12.44 -8.47 5.00
C GLY A 19 -11.00 -7.95 5.00
N LYS A 20 -10.77 -6.77 5.58
CA LYS A 20 -9.43 -6.21 5.59
C LYS A 20 -8.45 -7.04 6.41
N LYS A 21 -8.90 -7.56 7.55
CA LYS A 21 -8.04 -8.43 8.35
C LYS A 21 -7.68 -9.71 7.60
N ALA A 22 -8.65 -10.27 6.88
CA ALA A 22 -8.41 -11.47 6.09
C ALA A 22 -7.42 -11.20 4.96
N ILE A 23 -7.53 -10.03 4.30
CA ILE A 23 -6.61 -9.64 3.24
C ILE A 23 -5.19 -9.51 3.77
N LEU A 24 -5.03 -8.84 4.91
CA LEU A 24 -3.70 -8.64 5.50
C LEU A 24 -3.08 -9.97 5.93
N ARG A 25 -3.87 -10.87 6.48
CA ARG A 25 -3.41 -12.20 6.83
C ARG A 25 -2.97 -12.97 5.59
N TRP A 26 -3.78 -12.88 4.52
CA TRP A 26 -3.47 -13.56 3.27
C TRP A 26 -2.14 -13.07 2.68
N VAL A 27 -1.92 -11.75 2.71
CA VAL A 27 -0.66 -11.17 2.26
C VAL A 27 0.50 -11.70 3.09
N ASP A 28 0.35 -11.65 4.42
CA ASP A 28 1.40 -12.06 5.34
C ASP A 28 1.79 -13.53 5.17
N GLU A 29 0.82 -14.37 4.84
CA GLU A 29 1.06 -15.81 4.65
C GLU A 29 1.64 -16.15 3.29
N ARG A 30 1.35 -15.33 2.26
CA ARG A 30 1.65 -15.70 0.87
C ARG A 30 2.78 -14.91 0.25
N ILE A 31 3.11 -13.75 0.80
CA ILE A 31 4.17 -12.94 0.20
C ILE A 31 5.51 -13.64 0.37
N ASP A 32 6.29 -13.65 -0.71
CA ASP A 32 7.61 -14.27 -0.68
C ASP A 32 8.63 -13.27 -0.14
N ARG A 33 9.01 -13.46 1.10
CA ARG A 33 9.93 -12.56 1.80
C ARG A 33 11.36 -12.66 1.31
N SER A 34 11.66 -13.64 0.50
CA SER A 34 12.98 -13.71 -0.13
C SER A 34 13.08 -12.75 -1.32
N ILE A 35 11.93 -12.36 -1.89
CA ILE A 35 11.84 -11.47 -3.06
C ILE A 35 11.38 -10.07 -2.66
N TYR A 36 10.49 -10.00 -1.68
CA TYR A 36 9.83 -8.74 -1.29
C TYR A 36 10.13 -8.35 0.14
N ASP A 37 10.42 -7.07 0.30
CA ASP A 37 10.48 -6.43 1.61
C ASP A 37 9.24 -5.55 1.71
N TYR A 38 8.34 -5.87 2.62
CA TYR A 38 7.05 -5.20 2.68
C TYR A 38 6.74 -4.62 4.06
N SER A 39 5.89 -3.61 4.06
CA SER A 39 5.34 -3.05 5.28
C SER A 39 3.85 -2.75 5.08
N ILE A 40 3.12 -2.70 6.19
CA ILE A 40 1.70 -2.41 6.19
C ILE A 40 1.49 -1.16 7.04
N VAL A 41 0.90 -0.13 6.45
CA VAL A 41 0.67 1.14 7.12
C VAL A 41 -0.83 1.42 7.13
N LYS A 42 -1.38 1.67 8.32
CA LYS A 42 -2.80 2.01 8.48
C LYS A 42 -2.95 3.54 8.47
N THR A 43 -3.91 4.03 7.72
CA THR A 43 -4.18 5.46 7.72
C THR A 43 -4.87 5.86 9.02
N GLN A 44 -4.61 7.08 9.49
CA GLN A 44 -5.13 7.57 10.76
C GLN A 44 -6.01 8.81 10.62
N TYR A 45 -6.00 9.45 9.44
CA TYR A 45 -6.79 10.66 9.22
C TYR A 45 -6.95 10.90 7.72
N ALA A 46 -7.86 11.81 7.38
CA ALA A 46 -8.09 12.18 5.99
C ALA A 46 -6.83 12.78 5.37
N GLY A 47 -6.46 12.31 4.20
CA GLY A 47 -5.25 12.76 3.51
C GLY A 47 -3.99 11.99 3.90
N HIS A 48 -4.05 11.15 4.93
CA HIS A 48 -2.87 10.40 5.37
C HIS A 48 -2.34 9.45 4.28
N ALA A 49 -3.24 8.84 3.51
CA ALA A 49 -2.85 7.94 2.43
C ALA A 49 -1.97 8.65 1.39
N SER A 50 -2.31 9.90 1.03
CA SER A 50 -1.47 10.72 0.14
C SER A 50 -0.08 10.93 0.69
N GLN A 51 0.02 11.21 1.98
CA GLN A 51 1.31 11.46 2.62
C GLN A 51 2.17 10.20 2.64
N ILE A 52 1.55 9.06 2.93
CA ILE A 52 2.24 7.78 2.94
C ILE A 52 2.77 7.47 1.54
N ALA A 53 1.93 7.66 0.51
CA ALA A 53 2.34 7.40 -0.87
C ALA A 53 3.47 8.34 -1.30
N ALA A 54 3.40 9.62 -0.96
CA ALA A 54 4.44 10.58 -1.30
C ALA A 54 5.77 10.21 -0.64
N ALA A 55 5.74 9.80 0.62
CA ALA A 55 6.93 9.35 1.32
C ALA A 55 7.52 8.09 0.68
N ALA A 56 6.66 7.17 0.25
CA ALA A 56 7.10 5.96 -0.44
C ALA A 56 7.81 6.29 -1.76
N VAL A 57 7.31 7.26 -2.50
CA VAL A 57 7.94 7.70 -3.75
C VAL A 57 9.33 8.27 -3.47
N GLN A 58 9.46 9.12 -2.44
CA GLN A 58 10.74 9.69 -2.08
C GLN A 58 11.73 8.62 -1.63
N ASP A 59 11.24 7.60 -0.98
CA ASP A 59 12.06 6.49 -0.48
C ASP A 59 12.29 5.42 -1.56
N LYS A 60 11.83 5.67 -2.77
CA LYS A 60 12.02 4.78 -3.93
C LYS A 60 11.45 3.39 -3.73
N VAL A 61 10.30 3.33 -3.07
CA VAL A 61 9.56 2.07 -2.94
C VAL A 61 9.08 1.64 -4.32
N ASP A 62 9.15 0.36 -4.61
CA ASP A 62 8.79 -0.15 -5.93
C ASP A 62 7.29 -0.17 -6.18
N ILE A 63 6.51 -0.55 -5.17
CA ILE A 63 5.07 -0.73 -5.31
C ILE A 63 4.36 -0.20 -4.07
N VAL A 64 3.30 0.58 -4.27
CA VAL A 64 2.38 0.95 -3.20
C VAL A 64 1.04 0.29 -3.51
N VAL A 65 0.53 -0.50 -2.58
CA VAL A 65 -0.75 -1.20 -2.74
C VAL A 65 -1.81 -0.52 -1.89
N ALA A 66 -2.87 -0.05 -2.54
CA ALA A 66 -3.99 0.58 -1.86
C ALA A 66 -5.02 -0.47 -1.49
N ILE A 67 -5.32 -0.59 -0.20
CA ILE A 67 -6.35 -1.49 0.30
C ILE A 67 -7.44 -0.64 0.95
N GLY A 68 -8.57 -0.52 0.28
CA GLY A 68 -9.65 0.32 0.79
C GLY A 68 -10.67 0.66 -0.27
N GLY A 69 -11.45 1.69 0.01
CA GLY A 69 -12.45 2.19 -0.91
C GLY A 69 -11.88 3.18 -1.90
N ASP A 70 -12.78 3.74 -2.71
CA ASP A 70 -12.42 4.64 -3.81
C ASP A 70 -11.62 5.86 -3.36
N GLY A 71 -11.93 6.40 -2.20
CA GLY A 71 -11.23 7.59 -1.69
C GLY A 71 -9.76 7.32 -1.44
N THR A 72 -9.47 6.21 -0.77
CA THR A 72 -8.08 5.81 -0.47
C THR A 72 -7.33 5.51 -1.76
N ILE A 73 -7.98 4.77 -2.66
CA ILE A 73 -7.37 4.43 -3.95
C ILE A 73 -7.04 5.70 -4.73
N ASN A 74 -7.97 6.65 -4.80
CA ASN A 74 -7.75 7.91 -5.51
C ASN A 74 -6.64 8.75 -4.92
N GLU A 75 -6.57 8.84 -3.60
CA GLU A 75 -5.49 9.59 -2.94
C GLU A 75 -4.12 9.03 -3.30
N ILE A 76 -4.00 7.72 -3.25
CA ILE A 76 -2.73 7.06 -3.54
C ILE A 76 -2.41 7.17 -5.01
N ALA A 77 -3.38 6.93 -5.89
CA ALA A 77 -3.17 7.01 -7.33
C ALA A 77 -2.66 8.39 -7.76
N ARG A 78 -3.25 9.46 -7.23
CA ARG A 78 -2.79 10.82 -7.55
C ARG A 78 -1.36 11.06 -7.14
N SER A 79 -0.97 10.51 -6.01
CA SER A 79 0.39 10.69 -5.48
C SER A 79 1.43 9.93 -6.29
N LEU A 80 1.03 8.89 -7.00
CA LEU A 80 1.94 8.07 -7.78
C LEU A 80 2.02 8.45 -9.25
N VAL A 81 1.17 9.38 -9.71
CA VAL A 81 1.18 9.83 -11.10
C VAL A 81 2.55 10.43 -11.46
N HIS A 82 3.08 10.03 -12.58
CA HIS A 82 4.39 10.48 -13.08
C HIS A 82 5.56 10.10 -12.17
N THR A 83 5.40 9.04 -11.38
CA THR A 83 6.49 8.51 -10.57
C THR A 83 6.84 7.11 -11.06
N ASP A 84 7.98 6.60 -10.59
CA ASP A 84 8.43 5.24 -10.92
C ASP A 84 7.83 4.19 -9.98
N THR A 85 7.06 4.60 -8.99
CA THR A 85 6.42 3.69 -8.06
C THR A 85 5.12 3.15 -8.65
N ALA A 86 4.97 1.85 -8.71
CA ALA A 86 3.79 1.21 -9.27
C ALA A 86 2.63 1.20 -8.26
N LEU A 87 1.41 1.22 -8.77
CA LEU A 87 0.20 1.16 -7.97
C LEU A 87 -0.42 -0.23 -8.05
N GLY A 88 -0.66 -0.84 -6.89
CA GLY A 88 -1.50 -2.02 -6.78
C GLY A 88 -2.80 -1.65 -6.08
N ILE A 89 -3.88 -2.32 -6.41
CA ILE A 89 -5.19 -2.01 -5.86
C ILE A 89 -5.85 -3.27 -5.33
N VAL A 90 -6.31 -3.22 -4.09
CA VAL A 90 -7.17 -4.25 -3.50
C VAL A 90 -8.43 -3.54 -3.02
N PRO A 91 -9.50 -3.56 -3.79
CA PRO A 91 -10.73 -2.86 -3.40
C PRO A 91 -11.44 -3.59 -2.25
N CYS A 92 -12.03 -2.80 -1.35
CA CYS A 92 -12.78 -3.33 -0.22
C CYS A 92 -14.16 -2.71 -0.16
#